data_5364ba10f224de063a64c949b1eaeee6
#
_entry.id   5364ba10f224de063a64c949b1eaeee6
#
_cell.length_a   1.000
_cell.length_b   1.000
_cell.length_c   1.000
_cell.angle_alpha   90.00
_cell.angle_beta   90.00
_cell.angle_gamma   90.00
#
_symmetry.space_group_name_H-M   'P 1'
#
loop_
_entity.id
_entity.type
_entity.pdbx_description
1 polymer ?
#
loop_
_entity_poly.entity_id
_entity_poly.type
_entity_poly.pdbx_seq_one_letter_code
_entity_poly.pdbx_strand_id
1 'polypeptide(L)'
;LFLELMIAHHDGAVEMVDHLLDQRGSAYDPILFDFVNEVRSEQQAEIRRMDAMLGGLTPDPRNGLAAGFRDAEEAISNLVLVASLPKPTGFFDPENPAGRPPELPSEDSDEGDEDAEPRFGQRSPFLSFSNTDMAFSGDLMAAGNYHGFNLYRVTDAEPELISSVVCPGGQGDVSIAGDLLLVSVQDTRARIDCGREGVSEDVSDERFRGLRIFDISNPVAPRQVGLVQTCRGSHTHSVVSADDEAIIVYNSGTSRVRPEEELAGCVSGLPGDEDTALFSIDVIEIPVDDPGAARIIDSPRVFADDETGRIAGLWTG
;
A
#
# COMPACT_ATOMS: atom_id res chain seq x y z
N LEU A 1 30.20 -27.79 0.09
CA LEU A 1 30.24 -28.31 1.46
C LEU A 1 30.71 -27.27 2.48
N PHE A 2 31.91 -26.63 2.32
CA PHE A 2 32.40 -25.66 3.32
C PHE A 2 31.47 -24.44 3.46
N LEU A 3 31.16 -23.79 2.35
CA LEU A 3 30.25 -22.61 2.37
C LEU A 3 28.85 -22.96 2.88
N GLU A 4 28.30 -24.10 2.47
CA GLU A 4 27.00 -24.58 2.93
C GLU A 4 26.98 -24.83 4.45
N LEU A 5 28.03 -25.41 5.00
CA LEU A 5 28.16 -25.65 6.44
C LEU A 5 28.36 -24.32 7.21
N MET A 6 29.08 -23.34 6.64
CA MET A 6 29.26 -22.02 7.24
C MET A 6 27.98 -21.23 7.22
N ILE A 7 27.21 -21.29 6.12
CA ILE A 7 25.88 -20.65 6.05
C ILE A 7 24.98 -21.23 7.16
N ALA A 8 24.89 -22.55 7.27
CA ALA A 8 24.09 -23.18 8.32
C ALA A 8 24.55 -22.80 9.75
N HIS A 9 25.86 -22.61 9.95
CA HIS A 9 26.39 -22.13 11.22
C HIS A 9 25.97 -20.69 11.54
N HIS A 10 26.03 -19.79 10.54
CA HIS A 10 25.62 -18.39 10.70
C HIS A 10 24.10 -18.23 10.83
N ASP A 11 23.32 -19.06 10.11
CA ASP A 11 21.85 -19.14 10.28
C ASP A 11 21.49 -19.50 11.71
N GLY A 12 22.19 -20.47 12.32
CA GLY A 12 22.00 -20.82 13.73
C GLY A 12 22.25 -19.65 14.69
N ALA A 13 23.21 -18.76 14.39
CA ALA A 13 23.44 -17.57 15.19
C ALA A 13 22.31 -16.54 15.03
N VAL A 14 21.79 -16.35 13.81
CA VAL A 14 20.62 -15.50 13.54
C VAL A 14 19.39 -16.02 14.26
N GLU A 15 19.13 -17.35 14.20
CA GLU A 15 18.01 -17.97 14.91
C GLU A 15 18.11 -17.78 16.43
N MET A 16 19.31 -17.87 17.01
CA MET A 16 19.50 -17.63 18.44
C MET A 16 19.17 -16.18 18.83
N VAL A 17 19.57 -15.20 18.01
CA VAL A 17 19.25 -13.80 18.21
C VAL A 17 17.75 -13.56 18.08
N ASP A 18 17.12 -14.07 17.02
CA ASP A 18 15.69 -13.94 16.80
C ASP A 18 14.89 -14.55 17.96
N HIS A 19 15.30 -15.73 18.42
CA HIS A 19 14.67 -16.39 19.57
C HIS A 19 14.82 -15.59 20.87
N LEU A 20 15.96 -14.93 21.06
CA LEU A 20 16.17 -14.03 22.21
C LEU A 20 15.27 -12.79 22.12
N LEU A 21 15.17 -12.16 20.94
CA LEU A 21 14.38 -10.95 20.73
C LEU A 21 12.87 -11.22 20.81
N ASP A 22 12.42 -12.40 20.47
CA ASP A 22 11.01 -12.82 20.59
C ASP A 22 10.55 -12.99 22.04
N GLN A 23 11.50 -13.13 22.99
CA GLN A 23 11.16 -13.23 24.41
C GLN A 23 11.04 -11.84 25.02
N ARG A 24 9.85 -11.47 25.45
CA ARG A 24 9.60 -10.17 26.09
C ARG A 24 10.55 -9.90 27.24
N GLY A 25 11.29 -8.81 27.15
CA GLY A 25 12.20 -8.32 28.19
C GLY A 25 13.57 -8.96 28.21
N SER A 26 13.89 -9.94 27.35
CA SER A 26 15.21 -10.59 27.36
C SER A 26 16.34 -9.72 26.80
N ALA A 27 16.04 -8.77 25.93
CA ALA A 27 17.01 -7.80 25.40
C ALA A 27 16.69 -6.36 25.87
N TYR A 28 16.23 -6.21 27.11
CA TYR A 28 15.88 -4.89 27.67
C TYR A 28 17.10 -3.99 27.97
N ASP A 29 18.25 -4.61 28.24
CA ASP A 29 19.51 -3.87 28.41
C ASP A 29 19.94 -3.29 27.06
N PRO A 30 20.17 -1.96 26.95
CA PRO A 30 20.52 -1.33 25.67
C PRO A 30 21.81 -1.90 25.05
N ILE A 31 22.81 -2.23 25.87
CA ILE A 31 24.09 -2.77 25.39
C ILE A 31 23.87 -4.16 24.81
N LEU A 32 23.06 -4.99 25.48
CA LEU A 32 22.70 -6.31 24.98
C LEU A 32 21.86 -6.21 23.71
N PHE A 33 20.91 -5.28 23.67
CA PHE A 33 20.07 -5.04 22.48
C PHE A 33 20.93 -4.65 21.25
N ASP A 34 21.83 -3.69 21.44
CA ASP A 34 22.72 -3.25 20.35
C ASP A 34 23.63 -4.41 19.89
N PHE A 35 24.23 -5.13 20.84
CA PHE A 35 25.08 -6.26 20.53
C PHE A 35 24.37 -7.37 19.73
N VAL A 36 23.18 -7.77 20.12
CA VAL A 36 22.46 -8.86 19.41
C VAL A 36 21.99 -8.41 18.02
N ASN A 37 21.62 -7.14 17.84
CA ASN A 37 21.30 -6.60 16.52
C ASN A 37 22.53 -6.48 15.63
N GLU A 38 23.68 -6.11 16.17
CA GLU A 38 24.95 -6.12 15.44
C GLU A 38 25.32 -7.52 14.98
N VAL A 39 25.30 -8.51 15.89
CA VAL A 39 25.52 -9.91 15.55
C VAL A 39 24.58 -10.37 14.44
N ARG A 40 23.28 -10.10 14.57
CA ARG A 40 22.28 -10.45 13.54
C ARG A 40 22.65 -9.87 12.19
N SER A 41 22.95 -8.57 12.13
CA SER A 41 23.23 -7.89 10.87
C SER A 41 24.51 -8.37 10.19
N GLU A 42 25.56 -8.62 10.97
CA GLU A 42 26.85 -9.15 10.49
C GLU A 42 26.69 -10.57 9.95
N GLN A 43 26.05 -11.47 10.73
CA GLN A 43 25.82 -12.84 10.29
C GLN A 43 24.99 -12.91 9.00
N GLN A 44 23.93 -12.13 8.91
CA GLN A 44 23.16 -12.04 7.66
C GLN A 44 23.97 -11.49 6.48
N ALA A 45 24.88 -10.54 6.71
CA ALA A 45 25.75 -10.04 5.65
C ALA A 45 26.75 -11.10 5.18
N GLU A 46 27.29 -11.90 6.09
CA GLU A 46 28.19 -13.00 5.76
C GLU A 46 27.46 -14.12 5.02
N ILE A 47 26.25 -14.51 5.44
CA ILE A 47 25.40 -15.46 4.73
C ILE A 47 25.21 -15.01 3.28
N ARG A 48 24.77 -13.77 3.05
CA ARG A 48 24.59 -13.23 1.69
C ARG A 48 25.88 -13.29 0.86
N ARG A 49 27.03 -13.04 1.49
CA ARG A 49 28.34 -13.13 0.81
C ARG A 49 28.69 -14.56 0.44
N MET A 50 28.44 -15.52 1.34
CA MET A 50 28.68 -16.94 1.09
C MET A 50 27.73 -17.51 0.03
N ASP A 51 26.46 -17.11 0.05
CA ASP A 51 25.47 -17.44 -0.97
C ASP A 51 25.88 -16.90 -2.35
N ALA A 52 26.38 -15.67 -2.40
CA ALA A 52 26.91 -15.11 -3.64
C ALA A 52 28.12 -15.90 -4.17
N MET A 53 29.01 -16.38 -3.28
CA MET A 53 30.11 -17.25 -3.66
C MET A 53 29.61 -18.62 -4.17
N LEU A 54 28.64 -19.21 -3.51
CA LEU A 54 28.00 -20.47 -3.95
C LEU A 54 27.31 -20.29 -5.30
N GLY A 55 26.59 -19.19 -5.48
CA GLY A 55 25.96 -18.83 -6.76
C GLY A 55 26.98 -18.64 -7.88
N GLY A 56 28.20 -18.19 -7.56
CA GLY A 56 29.30 -18.12 -8.52
C GLY A 56 29.90 -19.48 -8.89
N LEU A 57 29.66 -20.51 -8.08
CA LEU A 57 30.09 -21.89 -8.35
C LEU A 57 29.09 -22.69 -9.17
N THR A 58 27.84 -22.31 -9.14
CA THR A 58 26.76 -22.84 -9.98
C THR A 58 26.31 -21.74 -10.95
N PRO A 59 26.12 -22.02 -12.23
CA PRO A 59 25.60 -21.04 -13.16
C PRO A 59 24.27 -20.46 -12.62
N ASP A 60 24.23 -19.15 -12.40
CA ASP A 60 22.98 -18.47 -12.08
C ASP A 60 22.03 -18.60 -13.28
N PRO A 61 20.85 -19.22 -13.14
CA PRO A 61 19.93 -19.40 -14.26
C PRO A 61 19.44 -18.06 -14.86
N ARG A 62 19.66 -16.96 -14.17
CA ARG A 62 19.35 -15.61 -14.67
C ARG A 62 20.46 -15.02 -15.55
N ASN A 63 21.67 -15.61 -15.54
CA ASN A 63 22.76 -15.13 -16.35
C ASN A 63 22.56 -15.47 -17.83
N GLY A 64 22.59 -14.45 -18.65
CA GLY A 64 22.49 -14.58 -20.10
C GLY A 64 21.06 -14.56 -20.64
N LEU A 65 20.06 -14.32 -19.79
CA LEU A 65 18.69 -14.12 -20.24
C LEU A 65 18.60 -12.92 -21.17
N ALA A 66 17.90 -13.07 -22.29
CA ALA A 66 17.64 -11.99 -23.22
C ALA A 66 16.66 -10.98 -22.60
N ALA A 67 17.00 -9.69 -22.71
CA ALA A 67 16.10 -8.60 -22.36
C ALA A 67 14.99 -8.46 -23.42
N GLY A 68 13.78 -8.15 -22.98
CA GLY A 68 12.65 -7.89 -23.87
C GLY A 68 11.55 -7.12 -23.15
N PHE A 69 10.74 -6.38 -23.88
CA PHE A 69 9.62 -5.63 -23.28
C PHE A 69 8.44 -6.54 -22.93
N ARG A 70 8.16 -7.54 -23.77
CA ARG A 70 7.08 -8.54 -23.58
C ARG A 70 7.55 -9.97 -23.82
N ASP A 71 8.76 -10.13 -24.26
CA ASP A 71 9.40 -11.34 -24.73
C ASP A 71 10.76 -11.58 -24.07
N ALA A 72 10.97 -10.98 -22.91
CA ALA A 72 12.14 -11.28 -22.08
C ALA A 72 12.19 -12.78 -21.74
N GLU A 73 13.37 -13.36 -21.79
CA GLU A 73 13.57 -14.74 -21.32
C GLU A 73 13.39 -14.83 -19.81
N GLU A 74 12.98 -16.00 -19.33
CA GLU A 74 12.55 -16.23 -17.96
C GLU A 74 13.44 -17.28 -17.26
N ALA A 75 13.69 -17.06 -15.96
CA ALA A 75 14.21 -18.06 -15.07
C ALA A 75 13.15 -18.38 -14.02
N ILE A 76 12.57 -19.56 -14.10
CA ILE A 76 11.49 -20.02 -13.23
C ILE A 76 11.93 -21.28 -12.49
N SER A 77 11.66 -21.33 -11.18
CA SER A 77 11.89 -22.50 -10.34
C SER A 77 10.68 -22.77 -9.45
N ASN A 78 10.15 -23.98 -9.49
CA ASN A 78 8.98 -24.43 -8.71
C ASN A 78 7.68 -23.64 -8.97
N LEU A 79 7.61 -22.87 -10.06
CA LEU A 79 6.45 -22.13 -10.52
C LEU A 79 6.23 -22.41 -12.01
N VAL A 80 5.04 -22.12 -12.49
CA VAL A 80 4.71 -22.12 -13.92
C VAL A 80 4.01 -20.80 -14.21
N LEU A 81 4.47 -20.05 -15.22
CA LEU A 81 3.74 -18.90 -15.72
C LEU A 81 2.48 -19.38 -16.42
N VAL A 82 1.31 -19.12 -15.84
CA VAL A 82 0.01 -19.50 -16.41
C VAL A 82 -0.39 -18.52 -17.50
N ALA A 83 -0.29 -17.21 -17.23
CA ALA A 83 -0.69 -16.16 -18.17
C ALA A 83 0.06 -14.85 -17.88
N SER A 84 0.15 -14.02 -18.91
CA SER A 84 0.59 -12.62 -18.82
C SER A 84 -0.46 -11.75 -19.52
N LEU A 85 -1.32 -11.10 -18.74
CA LEU A 85 -2.44 -10.34 -19.25
C LEU A 85 -2.03 -8.90 -19.56
N PRO A 86 -2.51 -8.32 -20.67
CA PRO A 86 -2.27 -6.93 -20.98
C PRO A 86 -3.03 -6.02 -20.02
N LYS A 87 -2.58 -4.77 -19.91
CA LYS A 87 -3.29 -3.70 -19.21
C LYS A 87 -4.73 -3.60 -19.74
N PRO A 88 -5.76 -3.66 -18.88
CA PRO A 88 -7.15 -3.57 -19.31
C PRO A 88 -7.47 -2.24 -19.99
N THR A 89 -8.46 -2.25 -20.87
CA THR A 89 -8.96 -1.03 -21.53
C THR A 89 -9.50 -0.05 -20.48
N GLY A 90 -9.16 1.24 -20.62
CA GLY A 90 -9.53 2.29 -19.68
C GLY A 90 -8.52 2.52 -18.56
N PHE A 91 -7.53 1.65 -18.40
CA PHE A 91 -6.48 1.75 -17.39
C PHE A 91 -5.19 2.40 -17.91
N PHE A 92 -5.32 3.26 -18.88
CA PHE A 92 -4.24 4.12 -19.36
C PHE A 92 -4.84 5.43 -19.88
N ASP A 93 -4.05 6.48 -19.81
CA ASP A 93 -4.41 7.76 -20.41
C ASP A 93 -4.16 7.70 -21.93
N PRO A 94 -5.18 7.85 -22.78
CA PRO A 94 -4.99 7.86 -24.23
C PRO A 94 -4.10 8.98 -24.74
N GLU A 95 -4.03 10.11 -24.00
CA GLU A 95 -3.19 11.26 -24.32
C GLU A 95 -1.75 11.07 -23.81
N ASN A 96 -1.58 10.23 -22.79
CA ASN A 96 -0.28 9.88 -22.21
C ASN A 96 -0.15 8.36 -22.01
N PRO A 97 -0.23 7.55 -23.08
CA PRO A 97 -0.26 6.09 -22.97
C PRO A 97 1.01 5.49 -22.35
N ALA A 98 2.12 6.22 -22.40
CA ALA A 98 3.39 5.80 -21.79
C ALA A 98 3.47 6.09 -20.28
N GLY A 99 2.48 6.79 -19.71
CA GLY A 99 2.48 7.19 -18.30
C GLY A 99 3.68 8.06 -17.93
N ARG A 100 4.13 8.91 -18.84
CA ARG A 100 5.24 9.81 -18.58
C ARG A 100 4.84 10.86 -17.55
N PRO A 101 5.75 11.30 -16.67
CA PRO A 101 5.51 12.44 -15.82
C PRO A 101 5.09 13.65 -16.64
N PRO A 102 4.21 14.53 -16.12
CA PRO A 102 3.92 15.81 -16.76
C PRO A 102 5.23 16.57 -17.01
N GLU A 103 5.33 17.19 -18.16
CA GLU A 103 6.44 18.12 -18.40
C GLU A 103 6.29 19.29 -17.41
N LEU A 104 7.34 19.52 -16.63
CA LEU A 104 7.40 20.72 -15.80
C LEU A 104 7.41 21.94 -16.73
N PRO A 105 6.79 23.06 -16.35
CA PRO A 105 6.94 24.29 -17.08
C PRO A 105 8.44 24.56 -17.32
N SER A 106 8.82 24.86 -18.55
CA SER A 106 10.20 25.18 -18.87
C SER A 106 10.66 26.37 -18.04
N GLU A 107 11.92 26.38 -17.61
CA GLU A 107 12.55 27.49 -16.88
C GLU A 107 12.44 28.85 -17.61
N ASP A 108 12.07 28.83 -18.89
CA ASP A 108 11.81 30.02 -19.74
C ASP A 108 10.41 30.62 -19.57
N SER A 109 9.52 30.05 -18.74
CA SER A 109 8.26 30.71 -18.38
C SER A 109 8.59 31.78 -17.34
N ASP A 110 8.78 33.01 -17.82
CA ASP A 110 8.99 34.21 -17.02
C ASP A 110 8.08 34.26 -15.79
N GLU A 111 8.67 34.57 -14.63
CA GLU A 111 8.00 34.95 -13.38
C GLU A 111 7.40 33.80 -12.58
N GLY A 112 8.16 32.74 -12.32
CA GLY A 112 7.90 31.81 -11.24
C GLY A 112 8.80 32.08 -10.06
N ASP A 113 8.22 32.21 -8.89
CA ASP A 113 8.89 32.21 -7.60
C ASP A 113 9.92 31.05 -7.58
N GLU A 114 11.22 31.31 -7.54
CA GLU A 114 12.29 30.30 -7.54
C GLU A 114 12.15 29.33 -6.33
N ASP A 115 11.36 29.70 -5.33
CA ASP A 115 11.01 28.93 -4.13
C ASP A 115 9.66 28.21 -4.25
N ALA A 116 8.95 28.30 -5.37
CA ALA A 116 7.67 27.63 -5.53
C ALA A 116 7.86 26.12 -5.56
N GLU A 117 7.47 25.44 -4.49
CA GLU A 117 7.37 23.98 -4.48
C GLU A 117 6.53 23.51 -5.69
N PRO A 118 6.94 22.45 -6.40
CA PRO A 118 6.16 21.91 -7.52
C PRO A 118 4.72 21.70 -7.07
N ARG A 119 3.77 22.29 -7.80
CA ARG A 119 2.36 22.15 -7.46
C ARG A 119 2.02 20.67 -7.39
N PHE A 120 1.22 20.33 -6.40
CA PHE A 120 0.69 19.00 -6.22
C PHE A 120 0.08 18.52 -7.56
N GLY A 121 0.44 17.31 -8.01
CA GLY A 121 0.02 16.79 -9.31
C GLY A 121 1.04 16.91 -10.44
N GLN A 122 2.06 17.75 -10.31
CA GLN A 122 3.14 17.87 -11.30
C GLN A 122 4.24 16.79 -11.14
N ARG A 123 4.26 16.06 -10.00
CA ARG A 123 5.34 15.11 -9.67
C ARG A 123 5.19 13.74 -10.32
N SER A 124 3.98 13.33 -10.69
CA SER A 124 3.71 12.04 -11.33
C SER A 124 2.38 12.03 -12.08
N PRO A 125 2.22 11.18 -13.09
CA PRO A 125 0.92 11.01 -13.73
C PRO A 125 -0.14 10.60 -12.72
N PHE A 126 -1.30 11.26 -12.72
CA PHE A 126 -2.43 10.83 -11.89
C PHE A 126 -3.00 9.49 -12.36
N LEU A 127 -3.09 9.35 -13.67
CA LEU A 127 -3.53 8.12 -14.32
C LEU A 127 -2.31 7.22 -14.62
N SER A 128 -1.87 6.48 -13.61
CA SER A 128 -0.74 5.56 -13.69
C SER A 128 -1.20 4.16 -13.33
N PHE A 129 -1.14 3.23 -14.28
CA PHE A 129 -1.47 1.85 -14.00
C PHE A 129 -0.26 1.11 -13.40
N SER A 130 -0.45 0.64 -12.18
CA SER A 130 0.43 -0.30 -11.50
C SER A 130 -0.42 -1.15 -10.57
N ASN A 131 -0.40 -2.46 -10.74
CA ASN A 131 -1.02 -3.37 -9.78
C ASN A 131 -0.30 -3.27 -8.44
N THR A 132 -1.06 -3.29 -7.36
CA THR A 132 -0.54 -3.01 -6.03
C THR A 132 -0.89 -4.11 -5.04
N ASP A 133 -2.12 -4.57 -5.06
CA ASP A 133 -2.61 -5.55 -4.12
C ASP A 133 -3.65 -6.48 -4.74
N MET A 134 -3.92 -7.61 -4.10
CA MET A 134 -4.89 -8.60 -4.55
C MET A 134 -5.68 -9.18 -3.38
N ALA A 135 -7.00 -9.24 -3.53
CA ALA A 135 -7.89 -9.94 -2.60
C ALA A 135 -8.63 -11.07 -3.32
N PHE A 136 -8.90 -12.15 -2.60
CA PHE A 136 -9.54 -13.34 -3.14
C PHE A 136 -10.77 -13.74 -2.33
N SER A 137 -11.81 -14.18 -3.03
CA SER A 137 -12.98 -14.83 -2.45
C SER A 137 -13.44 -15.95 -3.40
N GLY A 138 -13.17 -17.21 -3.03
CA GLY A 138 -13.38 -18.34 -3.93
C GLY A 138 -12.54 -18.23 -5.20
N ASP A 139 -13.20 -18.22 -6.35
CA ASP A 139 -12.59 -18.02 -7.67
C ASP A 139 -12.53 -16.56 -8.13
N LEU A 140 -13.08 -15.64 -7.35
CA LEU A 140 -13.02 -14.22 -7.62
C LEU A 140 -11.72 -13.62 -7.06
N MET A 141 -11.00 -12.88 -7.90
CA MET A 141 -9.85 -12.06 -7.53
C MET A 141 -10.13 -10.61 -7.83
N ALA A 142 -9.94 -9.74 -6.86
CA ALA A 142 -9.86 -8.30 -7.05
C ALA A 142 -8.38 -7.90 -7.11
N ALA A 143 -7.98 -7.20 -8.17
CA ALA A 143 -6.65 -6.62 -8.31
C ALA A 143 -6.74 -5.11 -8.23
N GLY A 144 -6.25 -4.55 -7.13
CA GLY A 144 -6.14 -3.12 -6.90
C GLY A 144 -4.99 -2.50 -7.68
N ASN A 145 -5.13 -1.25 -8.06
CA ASN A 145 -4.10 -0.50 -8.77
C ASN A 145 -4.32 1.02 -8.61
N TYR A 146 -3.36 1.83 -9.09
CA TYR A 146 -3.45 3.29 -8.99
C TYR A 146 -4.62 3.91 -9.76
N HIS A 147 -5.20 3.19 -10.73
CA HIS A 147 -6.33 3.65 -11.53
C HIS A 147 -7.70 3.25 -10.99
N GLY A 148 -7.74 2.30 -10.05
CA GLY A 148 -8.96 1.68 -9.54
C GLY A 148 -8.75 0.20 -9.25
N PHE A 149 -9.59 -0.66 -9.79
CA PHE A 149 -9.44 -2.11 -9.62
C PHE A 149 -10.01 -2.90 -10.81
N ASN A 150 -9.58 -4.16 -10.89
CA ASN A 150 -10.07 -5.12 -11.85
C ASN A 150 -10.55 -6.38 -11.13
N LEU A 151 -11.64 -6.95 -11.58
CA LEU A 151 -12.14 -8.22 -11.10
C LEU A 151 -11.85 -9.32 -12.13
N TYR A 152 -11.30 -10.42 -11.67
CA TYR A 152 -10.96 -11.59 -12.47
C TYR A 152 -11.60 -12.84 -11.90
N ARG A 153 -11.97 -13.77 -12.76
CA ARG A 153 -12.19 -15.16 -12.36
C ARG A 153 -10.86 -15.91 -12.51
N VAL A 154 -10.40 -16.51 -11.43
CA VAL A 154 -9.16 -17.29 -11.37
C VAL A 154 -9.53 -18.74 -11.14
N THR A 155 -9.14 -19.58 -12.09
CA THR A 155 -9.32 -21.02 -12.06
C THR A 155 -7.98 -21.70 -12.35
N ASP A 156 -7.97 -23.00 -12.60
CA ASP A 156 -6.76 -23.70 -13.09
C ASP A 156 -6.35 -23.31 -14.53
N ALA A 157 -7.18 -22.50 -15.20
CA ALA A 157 -6.92 -21.94 -16.52
C ALA A 157 -6.44 -20.49 -16.45
N GLU A 158 -6.23 -19.87 -17.61
CA GLU A 158 -5.92 -18.45 -17.72
C GLU A 158 -6.98 -17.59 -17.03
N PRO A 159 -6.59 -16.60 -16.18
CA PRO A 159 -7.52 -15.71 -15.52
C PRO A 159 -8.40 -14.95 -16.51
N GLU A 160 -9.70 -14.90 -16.26
CA GLU A 160 -10.68 -14.19 -17.08
C GLU A 160 -11.01 -12.84 -16.46
N LEU A 161 -10.79 -11.74 -17.19
CA LEU A 161 -11.21 -10.41 -16.77
C LEU A 161 -12.75 -10.32 -16.79
N ILE A 162 -13.36 -10.11 -15.63
CA ILE A 162 -14.81 -9.96 -15.48
C ILE A 162 -15.23 -8.51 -15.68
N SER A 163 -14.56 -7.59 -14.94
CA SER A 163 -14.89 -6.17 -15.00
C SER A 163 -13.70 -5.30 -14.60
N SER A 164 -13.79 -4.03 -14.97
CA SER A 164 -12.80 -3.00 -14.69
C SER A 164 -13.50 -1.76 -14.19
N VAL A 165 -13.05 -1.23 -13.05
CA VAL A 165 -13.57 0.01 -12.48
C VAL A 165 -12.45 1.04 -12.44
N VAL A 166 -12.56 2.07 -13.28
CA VAL A 166 -11.62 3.21 -13.28
C VAL A 166 -12.06 4.19 -12.19
N CYS A 167 -11.30 4.25 -11.14
CA CYS A 167 -11.55 5.10 -9.98
C CYS A 167 -10.22 5.44 -9.31
N PRO A 168 -9.46 6.41 -9.86
CA PRO A 168 -8.12 6.71 -9.38
C PRO A 168 -8.10 7.09 -7.90
N GLY A 169 -7.12 6.58 -7.16
CA GLY A 169 -7.08 6.81 -5.72
C GLY A 169 -5.75 6.54 -5.03
N GLY A 170 -4.71 6.21 -5.76
CA GLY A 170 -3.43 5.84 -5.20
C GLY A 170 -3.21 4.33 -5.21
N GLN A 171 -2.50 3.78 -4.25
CA GLN A 171 -2.06 2.38 -4.29
C GLN A 171 -3.19 1.35 -4.43
N GLY A 172 -4.40 1.63 -3.92
CA GLY A 172 -5.54 0.74 -4.14
C GLY A 172 -5.38 -0.62 -3.46
N ASP A 173 -4.96 -0.61 -2.19
CA ASP A 173 -5.03 -1.78 -1.32
C ASP A 173 -6.48 -2.28 -1.22
N VAL A 174 -6.71 -3.58 -1.37
CA VAL A 174 -8.04 -4.14 -1.53
C VAL A 174 -8.32 -5.28 -0.55
N SER A 175 -9.57 -5.37 -0.08
CA SER A 175 -10.06 -6.52 0.69
C SER A 175 -11.46 -6.89 0.25
N ILE A 176 -11.77 -8.19 0.23
CA ILE A 176 -13.12 -8.70 -0.01
C ILE A 176 -13.70 -9.22 1.30
N ALA A 177 -14.88 -8.75 1.66
CA ALA A 177 -15.65 -9.24 2.81
C ALA A 177 -17.11 -9.47 2.38
N GLY A 178 -17.49 -10.72 2.24
CA GLY A 178 -18.78 -11.10 1.65
C GLY A 178 -18.94 -10.57 0.24
N ASP A 179 -19.99 -9.80 0.00
CA ASP A 179 -20.26 -9.15 -1.29
C ASP A 179 -19.69 -7.73 -1.40
N LEU A 180 -18.86 -7.31 -0.44
CA LEU A 180 -18.25 -5.99 -0.44
C LEU A 180 -16.75 -6.06 -0.78
N LEU A 181 -16.32 -5.15 -1.64
CA LEU A 181 -14.92 -4.86 -1.92
C LEU A 181 -14.55 -3.51 -1.29
N LEU A 182 -13.54 -3.52 -0.45
CA LEU A 182 -12.98 -2.35 0.20
C LEU A 182 -11.74 -1.91 -0.59
N VAL A 183 -11.61 -0.61 -0.84
CA VAL A 183 -10.50 -0.04 -1.61
C VAL A 183 -9.91 1.15 -0.90
N SER A 184 -8.64 1.08 -0.56
CA SER A 184 -7.87 2.18 0.04
C SER A 184 -7.59 3.31 -0.93
N VAL A 185 -7.77 4.55 -0.47
CA VAL A 185 -7.51 5.77 -1.25
C VAL A 185 -6.64 6.73 -0.46
N GLN A 186 -5.43 6.99 -0.96
CA GLN A 186 -4.48 7.92 -0.32
C GLN A 186 -4.07 9.09 -1.22
N ASP A 187 -4.26 8.99 -2.54
CA ASP A 187 -3.84 10.04 -3.47
C ASP A 187 -4.65 11.31 -3.18
N THR A 188 -3.94 12.41 -3.02
CA THR A 188 -4.53 13.68 -2.64
C THR A 188 -5.25 14.37 -3.79
N ARG A 189 -5.22 13.79 -4.99
CA ARG A 189 -5.98 14.22 -6.17
C ARG A 189 -7.26 13.41 -6.38
N ALA A 190 -7.46 12.34 -5.60
CA ALA A 190 -8.64 11.49 -5.77
C ALA A 190 -9.94 12.25 -5.51
N ARG A 191 -10.99 11.91 -6.24
CA ARG A 191 -12.30 12.53 -6.21
C ARG A 191 -13.37 11.59 -5.66
N ILE A 192 -14.41 12.15 -5.04
CA ILE A 192 -15.56 11.37 -4.54
C ILE A 192 -16.24 10.61 -5.69
N ASP A 193 -16.35 11.25 -6.86
CA ASP A 193 -17.03 10.72 -8.05
C ASP A 193 -16.14 9.86 -8.97
N CYS A 194 -14.93 9.50 -8.53
CA CYS A 194 -13.94 8.78 -9.34
C CYS A 194 -13.49 9.55 -10.60
N GLY A 195 -13.63 10.87 -10.63
CA GLY A 195 -13.23 11.71 -11.77
C GLY A 195 -11.75 11.56 -12.09
N ARG A 196 -11.44 11.47 -13.38
CA ARG A 196 -10.07 11.23 -13.90
C ARG A 196 -9.23 12.50 -13.97
N GLU A 197 -9.87 13.66 -13.90
CA GLU A 197 -9.25 14.98 -13.88
C GLU A 197 -8.52 15.24 -12.55
N GLY A 198 -8.94 14.54 -11.49
CA GLY A 198 -8.40 14.72 -10.16
C GLY A 198 -8.79 16.06 -9.52
N VAL A 199 -8.17 16.39 -8.38
CA VAL A 199 -8.33 17.65 -7.64
C VAL A 199 -6.96 18.31 -7.55
N SER A 200 -6.87 19.57 -7.97
CA SER A 200 -5.65 20.39 -7.95
C SER A 200 -5.65 21.48 -6.87
N GLU A 201 -6.82 21.87 -6.37
CA GLU A 201 -6.99 22.88 -5.34
C GLU A 201 -6.44 22.41 -3.99
N ASP A 202 -5.96 23.31 -3.16
CA ASP A 202 -5.46 22.99 -1.81
C ASP A 202 -6.59 22.50 -0.89
N VAL A 203 -7.79 23.07 -1.03
CA VAL A 203 -9.02 22.70 -0.31
C VAL A 203 -10.12 22.44 -1.33
N SER A 204 -10.76 21.27 -1.24
CA SER A 204 -11.86 20.90 -2.15
C SER A 204 -12.82 19.92 -1.50
N ASP A 205 -14.12 20.19 -1.61
CA ASP A 205 -15.20 19.30 -1.19
C ASP A 205 -15.39 18.10 -2.13
N GLU A 206 -14.80 18.15 -3.33
CA GLU A 206 -14.78 17.02 -4.26
C GLU A 206 -13.68 15.99 -3.95
N ARG A 207 -12.70 16.37 -3.12
CA ARG A 207 -11.58 15.47 -2.77
C ARG A 207 -12.02 14.31 -1.91
N PHE A 208 -11.51 13.15 -2.25
CA PHE A 208 -11.68 11.93 -1.47
C PHE A 208 -10.35 11.36 -1.01
N ARG A 209 -10.24 11.05 0.28
CA ARG A 209 -9.17 10.24 0.86
C ARG A 209 -9.75 9.40 1.99
N GLY A 210 -9.54 8.09 1.96
CA GLY A 210 -10.08 7.17 2.94
C GLY A 210 -10.40 5.80 2.35
N LEU A 211 -11.52 5.21 2.74
CA LEU A 211 -11.93 3.87 2.32
C LEU A 211 -13.17 3.96 1.43
N ARG A 212 -13.12 3.38 0.23
CA ARG A 212 -14.27 3.17 -0.66
C ARG A 212 -14.84 1.79 -0.45
N ILE A 213 -16.14 1.68 -0.60
CA ILE A 213 -16.87 0.43 -0.46
C ILE A 213 -17.67 0.20 -1.73
N PHE A 214 -17.41 -0.93 -2.38
CA PHE A 214 -18.10 -1.35 -3.59
C PHE A 214 -18.90 -2.62 -3.32
N ASP A 215 -20.15 -2.65 -3.79
CA ASP A 215 -20.94 -3.87 -3.91
C ASP A 215 -20.45 -4.64 -5.15
N ILE A 216 -20.00 -5.86 -4.91
CA ILE A 216 -19.52 -6.81 -5.92
C ILE A 216 -20.36 -8.08 -5.98
N SER A 217 -21.57 -8.09 -5.39
CA SER A 217 -22.52 -9.20 -5.51
C SER A 217 -22.81 -9.55 -6.96
N ASN A 218 -22.75 -8.54 -7.84
CA ASN A 218 -22.68 -8.72 -9.27
C ASN A 218 -21.27 -8.26 -9.77
N PRO A 219 -20.30 -9.16 -9.90
CA PRO A 219 -18.94 -8.77 -10.24
C PRO A 219 -18.78 -8.23 -11.67
N VAL A 220 -19.79 -8.39 -12.54
CA VAL A 220 -19.79 -7.78 -13.89
C VAL A 220 -20.10 -6.29 -13.85
N ALA A 221 -20.77 -5.82 -12.80
CA ALA A 221 -21.20 -4.43 -12.65
C ALA A 221 -21.03 -3.94 -11.18
N PRO A 222 -19.79 -3.82 -10.68
CA PRO A 222 -19.53 -3.29 -9.36
C PRO A 222 -20.08 -1.88 -9.17
N ARG A 223 -20.59 -1.57 -7.97
CA ARG A 223 -21.17 -0.27 -7.66
C ARG A 223 -20.59 0.27 -6.37
N GLN A 224 -20.16 1.52 -6.34
CA GLN A 224 -19.82 2.18 -5.08
C GLN A 224 -21.10 2.37 -4.25
N VAL A 225 -21.10 1.82 -3.03
CA VAL A 225 -22.24 1.84 -2.12
C VAL A 225 -21.94 2.57 -0.83
N GLY A 226 -20.67 2.86 -0.56
CA GLY A 226 -20.26 3.59 0.62
C GLY A 226 -18.88 4.18 0.46
N LEU A 227 -18.54 5.11 1.34
CA LEU A 227 -17.22 5.70 1.47
C LEU A 227 -17.02 6.26 2.89
N VAL A 228 -15.78 6.21 3.38
CA VAL A 228 -15.40 6.83 4.65
C VAL A 228 -14.24 7.77 4.38
N GLN A 229 -14.46 9.06 4.62
CA GLN A 229 -13.42 10.09 4.57
C GLN A 229 -12.55 10.01 5.81
N THR A 230 -11.23 10.10 5.66
CA THR A 230 -10.29 10.13 6.77
C THR A 230 -9.35 11.32 6.65
N CYS A 231 -8.73 11.73 7.74
CA CYS A 231 -7.84 12.88 7.78
C CYS A 231 -6.55 12.66 6.97
N ARG A 232 -6.11 11.41 6.83
CA ARG A 232 -4.82 11.07 6.22
C ARG A 232 -4.92 10.08 5.06
N GLY A 233 -6.13 9.84 4.58
CA GLY A 233 -6.40 8.81 3.58
C GLY A 233 -6.28 7.39 4.13
N SER A 234 -6.23 6.43 3.22
CA SER A 234 -5.99 5.04 3.49
C SER A 234 -4.83 4.56 2.62
N HIS A 235 -3.69 4.26 3.23
CA HIS A 235 -2.57 3.62 2.54
C HIS A 235 -2.81 2.12 2.45
N THR A 236 -3.13 1.55 3.60
CA THR A 236 -3.54 0.16 3.74
C THR A 236 -4.67 0.06 4.76
N HIS A 237 -5.42 -1.02 4.67
CA HIS A 237 -6.42 -1.37 5.66
C HIS A 237 -6.38 -2.87 5.96
N SER A 238 -6.96 -3.26 7.08
CA SER A 238 -7.11 -4.66 7.45
C SER A 238 -8.52 -4.93 7.94
N VAL A 239 -9.18 -5.91 7.36
CA VAL A 239 -10.44 -6.43 7.89
C VAL A 239 -10.12 -7.23 9.14
N VAL A 240 -10.59 -6.73 10.30
CA VAL A 240 -10.31 -7.32 11.61
C VAL A 240 -11.38 -8.32 12.00
N SER A 241 -12.63 -8.00 11.67
CA SER A 241 -13.76 -8.92 11.82
C SER A 241 -14.81 -8.63 10.74
N ALA A 242 -15.51 -9.66 10.35
CA ALA A 242 -16.67 -9.58 9.46
C ALA A 242 -17.69 -10.62 9.92
N ASP A 243 -18.89 -10.19 10.16
CA ASP A 243 -20.05 -11.05 10.48
C ASP A 243 -21.28 -10.58 9.66
N ASP A 244 -22.45 -11.11 9.98
CA ASP A 244 -23.68 -10.81 9.25
C ASP A 244 -24.22 -9.38 9.54
N GLU A 245 -23.70 -8.70 10.56
CA GLU A 245 -24.17 -7.37 10.98
C GLU A 245 -23.20 -6.27 10.52
N ALA A 246 -21.88 -6.46 10.72
CA ALA A 246 -20.90 -5.43 10.45
C ALA A 246 -19.52 -5.98 10.07
N ILE A 247 -18.77 -5.17 9.34
CA ILE A 247 -17.36 -5.38 9.05
C ILE A 247 -16.56 -4.31 9.82
N ILE A 248 -15.56 -4.73 10.59
CA ILE A 248 -14.65 -3.84 11.29
C ILE A 248 -13.32 -3.80 10.55
N VAL A 249 -12.88 -2.59 10.25
CA VAL A 249 -11.66 -2.33 9.48
C VAL A 249 -10.74 -1.42 10.27
N TYR A 250 -9.47 -1.78 10.34
CA TYR A 250 -8.40 -0.90 10.80
C TYR A 250 -7.76 -0.22 9.60
N ASN A 251 -7.79 1.10 9.60
CA ASN A 251 -7.28 1.93 8.52
C ASN A 251 -6.01 2.67 8.93
N SER A 252 -5.01 2.65 8.07
CA SER A 252 -3.74 3.36 8.27
C SER A 252 -3.52 4.38 7.15
N GLY A 253 -3.54 5.66 7.50
CA GLY A 253 -3.27 6.77 6.59
C GLY A 253 -1.83 7.23 6.66
N THR A 254 -1.22 7.53 5.51
CA THR A 254 0.17 8.03 5.41
C THR A 254 0.27 9.42 4.80
N SER A 255 -0.79 9.92 4.19
CA SER A 255 -0.82 11.26 3.61
C SER A 255 -0.70 12.36 4.67
N ARG A 256 -0.36 13.58 4.26
CA ARG A 256 -0.45 14.76 5.12
C ARG A 256 -1.88 14.91 5.65
N VAL A 257 -2.02 15.41 6.86
CA VAL A 257 -3.34 15.73 7.43
C VAL A 257 -4.03 16.77 6.54
N ARG A 258 -5.30 16.53 6.26
CA ARG A 258 -6.15 17.45 5.47
C ARG A 258 -6.37 18.76 6.24
N PRO A 259 -6.56 19.89 5.55
CA PRO A 259 -7.03 21.09 6.21
C PRO A 259 -8.41 20.87 6.87
N GLU A 260 -8.63 21.53 8.02
CA GLU A 260 -9.91 21.44 8.73
C GLU A 260 -11.08 22.01 7.92
N GLU A 261 -10.79 22.98 7.04
CA GLU A 261 -11.75 23.55 6.09
C GLU A 261 -12.24 22.53 5.06
N GLU A 262 -11.43 21.51 4.76
CA GLU A 262 -11.78 20.43 3.82
C GLU A 262 -12.50 19.28 4.53
N LEU A 263 -12.05 18.93 5.72
CA LEU A 263 -12.67 17.89 6.54
C LEU A 263 -12.56 18.28 8.02
N ALA A 264 -13.70 18.61 8.63
CA ALA A 264 -13.77 19.01 10.03
C ALA A 264 -13.18 17.95 10.96
N GLY A 265 -12.42 18.41 11.96
CA GLY A 265 -11.75 17.55 12.94
C GLY A 265 -10.38 17.01 12.49
N CYS A 266 -9.91 17.40 11.30
CA CYS A 266 -8.57 17.02 10.84
C CYS A 266 -7.54 18.04 11.30
N VAL A 267 -6.94 17.78 12.45
CA VAL A 267 -5.93 18.66 13.06
C VAL A 267 -4.57 17.97 13.03
N SER A 268 -3.54 18.70 12.62
CA SER A 268 -2.14 18.26 12.71
C SER A 268 -1.54 18.78 14.01
N GLY A 269 -1.03 17.90 14.85
CA GLY A 269 -0.46 18.26 16.12
C GLY A 269 0.66 17.33 16.57
N LEU A 270 1.27 17.64 17.71
CA LEU A 270 2.29 16.81 18.35
C LEU A 270 1.63 15.70 19.19
N PRO A 271 2.38 14.66 19.60
CA PRO A 271 1.91 13.74 20.62
C PRO A 271 1.57 14.52 21.90
N GLY A 272 0.39 14.24 22.46
CA GLY A 272 -0.15 14.98 23.61
C GLY A 272 -1.21 16.02 23.24
N ASP A 273 -1.32 16.41 21.98
CA ASP A 273 -2.47 17.20 21.49
C ASP A 273 -3.67 16.27 21.33
N GLU A 274 -4.73 16.50 22.08
CA GLU A 274 -5.91 15.61 22.14
C GLU A 274 -6.59 15.49 20.78
N ASP A 275 -6.54 16.52 19.94
CA ASP A 275 -7.23 16.59 18.66
C ASP A 275 -6.36 16.16 17.46
N THR A 276 -5.11 15.76 17.65
CA THR A 276 -4.25 15.41 16.52
C THR A 276 -4.72 14.15 15.79
N ALA A 277 -4.81 14.22 14.46
CA ALA A 277 -5.07 13.11 13.56
C ALA A 277 -3.81 12.27 13.25
N LEU A 278 -2.69 12.56 13.93
CA LEU A 278 -1.45 11.79 13.79
C LEU A 278 -1.37 10.68 14.85
N PHE A 279 -0.51 9.71 14.61
CA PHE A 279 -0.16 8.62 15.54
C PHE A 279 -1.27 7.64 15.88
N SER A 280 -2.41 7.70 15.17
CA SER A 280 -3.56 6.82 15.34
C SER A 280 -3.79 5.92 14.13
N ILE A 281 -4.63 4.92 14.32
CA ILE A 281 -5.34 4.21 13.26
C ILE A 281 -6.81 4.56 13.37
N ASP A 282 -7.54 4.58 12.24
CA ASP A 282 -8.98 4.72 12.27
C ASP A 282 -9.63 3.33 12.35
N VAL A 283 -10.54 3.15 13.29
CA VAL A 283 -11.40 1.98 13.39
C VAL A 283 -12.71 2.29 12.68
N ILE A 284 -12.95 1.62 11.56
CA ILE A 284 -14.10 1.85 10.70
C ILE A 284 -15.10 0.71 10.89
N GLU A 285 -16.35 1.03 11.13
CA GLU A 285 -17.47 0.10 11.11
C GLU A 285 -18.27 0.28 9.82
N ILE A 286 -18.50 -0.83 9.13
CA ILE A 286 -19.30 -0.89 7.90
C ILE A 286 -20.48 -1.81 8.17
N PRO A 287 -21.72 -1.28 8.35
CA PRO A 287 -22.90 -2.10 8.44
C PRO A 287 -23.16 -2.86 7.13
N VAL A 288 -23.36 -4.18 7.21
CA VAL A 288 -23.51 -5.03 6.01
C VAL A 288 -24.78 -4.68 5.24
N ASP A 289 -25.88 -4.42 5.95
CA ASP A 289 -27.18 -4.08 5.35
C ASP A 289 -27.25 -2.65 4.78
N ASP A 290 -26.38 -1.73 5.29
CA ASP A 290 -26.30 -0.35 4.82
C ASP A 290 -24.84 0.14 4.78
N PRO A 291 -24.04 -0.30 3.81
CA PRO A 291 -22.64 0.11 3.69
C PRO A 291 -22.45 1.63 3.50
N GLY A 292 -23.52 2.34 3.09
CA GLY A 292 -23.54 3.80 3.02
C GLY A 292 -23.46 4.49 4.38
N ALA A 293 -23.82 3.80 5.46
CA ALA A 293 -23.72 4.28 6.84
C ALA A 293 -22.34 3.99 7.49
N ALA A 294 -21.35 3.54 6.71
CA ALA A 294 -20.00 3.29 7.21
C ALA A 294 -19.39 4.56 7.84
N ARG A 295 -18.72 4.39 8.97
CA ARG A 295 -18.14 5.49 9.74
C ARG A 295 -16.94 5.07 10.56
N ILE A 296 -16.12 6.05 10.94
CA ILE A 296 -15.10 5.88 11.97
C ILE A 296 -15.83 5.80 13.33
N ILE A 297 -15.55 4.76 14.08
CA ILE A 297 -16.11 4.56 15.42
C ILE A 297 -15.10 4.82 16.54
N ASP A 298 -13.81 4.79 16.22
CA ASP A 298 -12.71 5.05 17.14
C ASP A 298 -11.43 5.41 16.33
N SER A 299 -10.50 6.11 16.96
CA SER A 299 -9.18 6.45 16.39
C SER A 299 -8.09 6.33 17.45
N PRO A 300 -7.82 5.12 17.99
CA PRO A 300 -6.86 4.92 19.06
C PRO A 300 -5.44 5.31 18.62
N ARG A 301 -4.74 6.02 19.48
CA ARG A 301 -3.35 6.44 19.28
C ARG A 301 -2.40 5.32 19.68
N VAL A 302 -2.10 4.47 18.70
CA VAL A 302 -1.25 3.28 18.90
C VAL A 302 0.24 3.55 18.65
N PHE A 303 0.58 4.69 18.06
CA PHE A 303 1.95 5.06 17.67
C PHE A 303 2.57 6.16 18.54
N ALA A 304 1.84 6.67 19.51
CA ALA A 304 2.34 7.65 20.48
C ALA A 304 1.78 7.39 21.88
N ASP A 305 2.54 7.81 22.87
CA ASP A 305 2.12 7.83 24.27
C ASP A 305 1.77 9.28 24.63
N ASP A 306 0.49 9.56 24.82
CA ASP A 306 -0.02 10.92 25.06
C ASP A 306 0.46 11.51 26.39
N GLU A 307 0.79 10.67 27.40
CA GLU A 307 1.28 11.15 28.70
C GLU A 307 2.75 11.58 28.64
N THR A 308 3.57 10.86 27.90
CA THR A 308 5.01 11.09 27.84
C THR A 308 5.50 11.77 26.56
N GLY A 309 4.65 11.87 25.53
CA GLY A 309 5.00 12.39 24.22
C GLY A 309 5.96 11.48 23.43
N ARG A 310 6.16 10.24 23.86
CA ARG A 310 7.03 9.28 23.17
C ARG A 310 6.32 8.71 21.95
N ILE A 311 7.05 8.62 20.85
CA ILE A 311 6.57 8.05 19.58
C ILE A 311 7.17 6.66 19.43
N ALA A 312 6.30 5.65 19.27
CA ALA A 312 6.70 4.26 19.08
C ALA A 312 7.42 4.07 17.74
N GLY A 313 8.57 3.42 17.77
CA GLY A 313 9.34 3.07 16.56
C GLY A 313 10.02 4.25 15.87
N LEU A 314 9.88 5.47 16.40
CA LEU A 314 10.62 6.65 15.93
C LEU A 314 11.64 7.04 16.99
N TRP A 315 12.88 7.23 16.57
CA TRP A 315 13.87 7.79 17.50
C TRP A 315 13.61 9.28 17.68
N THR A 316 13.74 9.66 18.90
CA THR A 316 13.87 11.07 19.26
C THR A 316 15.23 11.50 18.73
N GLY A 317 15.24 12.17 17.58
CA GLY A 317 16.44 12.66 16.90
C GLY A 317 17.33 13.51 17.76
#